data_b870bfa61290964c91958cdf07b04c79
#
_entry.id   b870bfa61290964c91958cdf07b04c79
#
_cell.length_a   1.000
_cell.length_b   1.000
_cell.length_c   1.000
_cell.angle_alpha   90.00
_cell.angle_beta   90.00
_cell.angle_gamma   90.00
#
_symmetry.space_group_name_H-M   'P 1'
#
loop_
_entity.id
_entity.type
_entity.pdbx_description
1 polymer ?
#
loop_
_entity_poly.entity_id
_entity_poly.type
_entity_poly.pdbx_seq_one_letter_code
_entity_poly.pdbx_strand_id
1 'polypeptide(L)'
;MKEISKNKGILSKAADSRRGFMKSLATIAAATPVIGSLFKSKDVDAAMADHTMYLRGTYFESCTCETICPCLLLLDPTQGYCKAILGWDIEKGHVGTVDVSGLKVAMWLNAPQNLLKGQFEMAVYIDERASRSQFNALREAYHGKHGGHLGVIASLGKGAEGAPREYLPTKSAKIQMTQHSPNRHLLIEGVLENKMEQLGGASGRPVVLHDMPLAVAPPFPVTVSRASKATFTDHGITHSWEGGNGLSSPFVYMDGGAKQEAIEV
;
A
#
# COMPACT_ATOMS: atom_id res chain seq x y z
N MET A 1 -35.26 24.58 14.65
CA MET A 1 -33.88 25.14 14.90
C MET A 1 -32.94 24.23 15.70
N LYS A 2 -33.34 23.04 16.14
CA LYS A 2 -32.43 22.08 16.88
C LYS A 2 -31.68 21.07 16.02
N GLU A 3 -32.07 20.83 14.77
CA GLU A 3 -31.39 19.87 13.89
C GLU A 3 -30.13 20.45 13.20
N ILE A 4 -30.06 21.74 12.93
CA ILE A 4 -28.92 22.38 12.29
C ILE A 4 -27.68 22.41 13.20
N SER A 5 -27.87 22.38 14.52
CA SER A 5 -26.78 22.36 15.50
C SER A 5 -26.04 21.03 15.60
N LYS A 6 -26.76 19.90 15.40
CA LYS A 6 -26.14 18.55 15.45
C LYS A 6 -25.22 18.28 14.24
N ASN A 7 -25.60 18.76 13.06
CA ASN A 7 -24.79 18.57 11.85
C ASN A 7 -23.47 19.36 11.84
N LYS A 8 -23.42 20.52 12.52
CA LYS A 8 -22.16 21.27 12.65
C LYS A 8 -21.11 20.54 13.50
N GLY A 9 -21.53 19.80 14.52
CA GLY A 9 -20.61 19.05 15.39
C GLY A 9 -20.00 17.82 14.70
N ILE A 10 -20.75 17.16 13.83
CA ILE A 10 -20.28 15.99 13.07
C ILE A 10 -19.29 16.42 11.98
N LEU A 11 -19.57 17.53 11.28
CA LEU A 11 -18.69 18.07 10.26
C LEU A 11 -17.37 18.62 10.85
N SER A 12 -17.39 19.20 12.05
CA SER A 12 -16.17 19.65 12.72
C SER A 12 -15.26 18.50 13.17
N LYS A 13 -15.84 17.43 13.74
CA LYS A 13 -15.08 16.23 14.13
C LYS A 13 -14.45 15.50 12.95
N ALA A 14 -15.17 15.40 11.82
CA ALA A 14 -14.63 14.83 10.59
C ALA A 14 -13.51 15.68 9.99
N ALA A 15 -13.59 17.00 10.07
CA ALA A 15 -12.55 17.92 9.61
C ALA A 15 -11.30 17.86 10.50
N ASP A 16 -11.46 17.71 11.82
CA ASP A 16 -10.34 17.59 12.75
C ASP A 16 -9.64 16.23 12.63
N SER A 17 -10.39 15.15 12.40
CA SER A 17 -9.81 13.84 12.12
C SER A 17 -9.01 13.85 10.81
N ARG A 18 -9.52 14.50 9.75
CA ARG A 18 -8.78 14.67 8.48
C ARG A 18 -7.52 15.51 8.65
N ARG A 19 -7.56 16.57 9.44
CA ARG A 19 -6.38 17.41 9.72
C ARG A 19 -5.32 16.67 10.55
N GLY A 20 -5.71 15.86 11.51
CA GLY A 20 -4.79 15.02 12.29
C GLY A 20 -4.09 13.99 11.42
N PHE A 21 -4.87 13.28 10.57
CA PHE A 21 -4.34 12.32 9.61
C PHE A 21 -3.40 12.97 8.56
N MET A 22 -3.80 14.10 7.99
CA MET A 22 -2.97 14.86 7.04
C MET A 22 -1.68 15.36 7.67
N LYS A 23 -1.68 15.78 8.94
CA LYS A 23 -0.46 16.17 9.64
C LYS A 23 0.48 14.98 9.83
N SER A 24 -0.04 13.79 10.15
CA SER A 24 0.77 12.56 10.26
C SER A 24 1.40 12.15 8.93
N LEU A 25 0.65 12.24 7.82
CA LEU A 25 1.16 11.98 6.48
C LEU A 25 2.17 13.03 6.02
N ALA A 26 1.90 14.32 6.29
CA ALA A 26 2.80 15.41 5.93
C ALA A 26 4.13 15.34 6.68
N THR A 27 4.13 14.85 7.92
CA THR A 27 5.36 14.69 8.72
C THR A 27 6.22 13.54 8.18
N ILE A 28 5.61 12.47 7.65
CA ILE A 28 6.33 11.38 6.99
C ILE A 28 6.92 11.86 5.65
N ALA A 29 6.18 12.68 4.89
CA ALA A 29 6.65 13.27 3.63
C ALA A 29 7.77 14.32 3.84
N ALA A 30 7.74 15.07 4.95
CA ALA A 30 8.76 16.08 5.25
C ALA A 30 10.12 15.48 5.67
N ALA A 31 10.17 14.21 6.09
CA ALA A 31 11.41 13.52 6.42
C ALA A 31 12.17 12.97 5.20
N THR A 32 11.65 13.14 3.96
CA THR A 32 12.21 12.55 2.74
C THR A 32 12.53 13.54 1.62
N PRO A 33 13.16 14.72 1.84
CA PRO A 33 13.55 15.60 0.73
C PRO A 33 14.77 15.12 -0.06
N VAL A 34 15.34 13.94 0.22
CA VAL A 34 16.65 13.51 -0.30
C VAL A 34 16.58 12.33 -1.29
N ILE A 35 15.46 11.64 -1.41
CA ILE A 35 15.40 10.37 -2.15
C ILE A 35 15.46 10.54 -3.68
N GLY A 36 15.12 11.69 -4.21
CA GLY A 36 15.19 11.95 -5.66
C GLY A 36 16.59 12.01 -6.28
N SER A 37 17.65 12.08 -5.48
CA SER A 37 19.05 12.11 -5.92
C SER A 37 19.90 10.91 -5.46
N LEU A 38 19.34 9.97 -4.69
CA LEU A 38 20.03 8.88 -3.99
C LEU A 38 20.26 7.61 -4.83
N PHE A 39 20.23 7.66 -6.15
CA PHE A 39 20.42 6.47 -6.98
C PHE A 39 21.87 6.16 -7.38
N LYS A 40 22.86 6.64 -6.65
CA LYS A 40 24.21 6.06 -6.73
C LYS A 40 24.30 4.87 -5.77
N SER A 41 24.78 3.73 -6.23
CA SER A 41 24.78 2.46 -5.49
C SER A 41 25.36 2.54 -4.06
N LYS A 42 26.36 3.41 -3.85
CA LYS A 42 26.99 3.62 -2.52
C LYS A 42 26.09 4.32 -1.51
N ASP A 43 25.24 5.25 -1.95
CA ASP A 43 24.32 5.98 -1.05
C ASP A 43 23.15 5.11 -0.60
N VAL A 44 22.75 4.15 -1.44
CA VAL A 44 21.72 3.15 -1.12
C VAL A 44 22.22 2.15 -0.08
N ASP A 45 23.46 1.69 -0.21
CA ASP A 45 24.05 0.73 0.72
C ASP A 45 24.29 1.38 2.10
N ALA A 46 24.61 2.67 2.18
CA ALA A 46 24.69 3.44 3.42
C ALA A 46 23.31 3.61 4.07
N ALA A 47 22.29 3.99 3.31
CA ALA A 47 20.92 4.13 3.83
C ALA A 47 20.36 2.79 4.34
N MET A 48 20.72 1.66 3.70
CA MET A 48 20.34 0.34 4.19
C MET A 48 20.92 0.01 5.56
N ALA A 49 22.15 0.45 5.84
CA ALA A 49 22.84 0.11 7.10
C ALA A 49 22.25 0.80 8.33
N ASP A 50 21.57 1.94 8.16
CA ASP A 50 21.05 2.76 9.25
C ASP A 50 19.65 2.36 9.70
N HIS A 51 18.99 1.42 9.02
CA HIS A 51 17.62 0.99 9.30
C HIS A 51 17.53 -0.47 9.74
N THR A 52 16.64 -0.78 10.69
CA THR A 52 16.32 -2.16 11.07
C THR A 52 15.41 -2.84 10.05
N MET A 53 14.72 -2.08 9.20
CA MET A 53 13.99 -2.57 8.05
C MET A 53 14.23 -1.64 6.86
N TYR A 54 14.65 -2.22 5.76
CA TYR A 54 14.76 -1.54 4.48
C TYR A 54 14.30 -2.46 3.36
N LEU A 55 13.32 -2.03 2.57
CA LEU A 55 12.80 -2.75 1.42
C LEU A 55 12.69 -1.80 0.24
N ARG A 56 13.21 -2.18 -0.92
CA ARG A 56 13.02 -1.44 -2.16
C ARG A 56 12.72 -2.37 -3.32
N GLY A 57 12.02 -1.85 -4.31
CA GLY A 57 11.66 -2.57 -5.51
C GLY A 57 10.56 -1.88 -6.29
N THR A 58 9.71 -2.68 -6.88
CA THR A 58 8.56 -2.20 -7.63
C THR A 58 7.26 -2.79 -7.07
N TYR A 59 6.20 -1.98 -7.12
CA TYR A 59 4.87 -2.42 -6.73
C TYR A 59 3.85 -2.08 -7.80
N PHE A 60 2.74 -2.82 -7.80
CA PHE A 60 1.52 -2.43 -8.48
C PHE A 60 0.29 -2.99 -7.77
N GLU A 61 -0.83 -2.32 -7.99
CA GLU A 61 -2.12 -2.67 -7.41
C GLU A 61 -3.27 -2.42 -8.36
N SER A 62 -4.39 -3.10 -8.14
CA SER A 62 -5.68 -2.66 -8.65
C SER A 62 -6.74 -2.69 -7.56
N CYS A 63 -7.76 -1.86 -7.72
CA CYS A 63 -8.91 -1.82 -6.81
C CYS A 63 -10.22 -1.67 -7.58
N THR A 64 -11.32 -1.86 -6.84
CA THR A 64 -12.69 -1.77 -7.39
C THR A 64 -13.15 -0.36 -7.74
N CYS A 65 -12.45 0.69 -7.29
CA CYS A 65 -12.81 2.07 -7.59
C CYS A 65 -12.71 2.37 -9.08
N GLU A 66 -13.50 3.32 -9.55
CA GLU A 66 -13.29 3.92 -10.87
C GLU A 66 -11.94 4.62 -10.96
N THR A 67 -11.39 4.71 -12.16
CA THR A 67 -10.15 5.40 -12.45
C THR A 67 -10.43 6.90 -12.64
N ILE A 68 -9.85 7.78 -11.89
CA ILE A 68 -8.78 7.66 -10.89
C ILE A 68 -9.40 7.44 -9.52
N CYS A 69 -8.79 6.53 -8.73
CA CYS A 69 -9.32 6.15 -7.42
C CYS A 69 -9.47 7.36 -6.46
N PRO A 70 -10.68 7.68 -5.99
CA PRO A 70 -10.91 8.82 -5.09
C PRO A 70 -10.25 8.64 -3.71
N CYS A 71 -9.97 7.40 -3.28
CA CYS A 71 -9.30 7.14 -2.01
C CYS A 71 -7.91 7.77 -1.94
N LEU A 72 -7.21 7.97 -3.07
CA LEU A 72 -5.94 8.69 -3.13
C LEU A 72 -6.03 10.12 -2.59
N LEU A 73 -7.22 10.72 -2.67
CA LEU A 73 -7.56 12.04 -2.16
C LEU A 73 -8.32 11.98 -0.83
N LEU A 74 -8.30 10.83 -0.14
CA LEU A 74 -9.02 10.56 1.13
C LEU A 74 -10.54 10.70 1.00
N LEU A 75 -11.09 10.58 -0.20
CA LEU A 75 -12.52 10.60 -0.48
C LEU A 75 -13.12 9.19 -0.33
N ASP A 76 -14.43 9.09 -0.33
CA ASP A 76 -15.13 7.81 -0.27
C ASP A 76 -14.87 6.98 -1.55
N PRO A 77 -14.71 5.65 -1.43
CA PRO A 77 -14.62 4.77 -2.60
C PRO A 77 -15.83 4.91 -3.51
N THR A 78 -15.63 4.77 -4.83
CA THR A 78 -16.68 4.96 -5.83
C THR A 78 -17.92 4.09 -5.56
N GLN A 79 -17.73 2.84 -5.11
CA GLN A 79 -18.83 1.91 -4.79
C GLN A 79 -19.20 1.91 -3.30
N GLY A 80 -18.65 2.83 -2.49
CA GLY A 80 -18.83 2.84 -1.04
C GLY A 80 -17.97 1.83 -0.27
N TYR A 81 -17.22 0.99 -0.97
CA TYR A 81 -16.25 0.02 -0.42
C TYR A 81 -15.00 -0.04 -1.31
N CYS A 82 -13.89 -0.54 -0.77
CA CYS A 82 -12.67 -0.79 -1.52
C CYS A 82 -12.24 -2.25 -1.38
N LYS A 83 -12.07 -2.92 -2.52
CA LYS A 83 -11.37 -4.20 -2.59
C LYS A 83 -10.16 -4.01 -3.49
N ALA A 84 -9.01 -4.51 -3.06
CA ALA A 84 -7.77 -4.30 -3.78
C ALA A 84 -6.89 -5.56 -3.78
N ILE A 85 -6.09 -5.71 -4.83
CA ILE A 85 -5.00 -6.68 -4.92
C ILE A 85 -3.72 -5.90 -5.17
N LEU A 86 -2.74 -6.10 -4.29
CA LEU A 86 -1.45 -5.44 -4.31
C LEU A 86 -0.34 -6.49 -4.46
N GLY A 87 0.73 -6.15 -5.15
CA GLY A 87 1.92 -6.98 -5.29
C GLY A 87 3.20 -6.17 -5.20
N TRP A 88 4.17 -6.69 -4.50
CA TRP A 88 5.52 -6.13 -4.36
C TRP A 88 6.56 -7.12 -4.85
N ASP A 89 7.48 -6.65 -5.69
CA ASP A 89 8.71 -7.33 -6.08
C ASP A 89 9.87 -6.65 -5.36
N ILE A 90 10.43 -7.31 -4.36
CA ILE A 90 11.50 -6.78 -3.52
C ILE A 90 12.82 -7.04 -4.24
N GLU A 91 13.38 -6.02 -4.90
CA GLU A 91 14.67 -6.13 -5.56
C GLU A 91 15.81 -6.27 -4.56
N LYS A 92 15.76 -5.48 -3.49
CA LYS A 92 16.75 -5.48 -2.42
C LYS A 92 16.11 -5.11 -1.08
N GLY A 93 16.49 -5.79 0.00
CA GLY A 93 15.98 -5.44 1.32
C GLY A 93 16.36 -6.40 2.43
N HIS A 94 16.21 -5.92 3.65
CA HIS A 94 16.36 -6.71 4.87
C HIS A 94 15.31 -6.32 5.92
N VAL A 95 15.05 -7.23 6.84
CA VAL A 95 14.24 -7.02 8.04
C VAL A 95 15.03 -7.57 9.23
N GLY A 96 15.49 -6.70 10.12
CA GLY A 96 16.53 -7.04 11.08
C GLY A 96 17.80 -7.47 10.33
N THR A 97 18.32 -8.63 10.70
CA THR A 97 19.49 -9.26 10.02
C THR A 97 19.11 -10.19 8.87
N VAL A 98 17.83 -10.29 8.53
CA VAL A 98 17.33 -11.24 7.53
C VAL A 98 17.26 -10.56 6.16
N ASP A 99 18.12 -10.97 5.22
CA ASP A 99 18.02 -10.56 3.82
C ASP A 99 16.77 -11.16 3.17
N VAL A 100 15.95 -10.31 2.56
CA VAL A 100 14.71 -10.68 1.86
C VAL A 100 14.72 -10.28 0.38
N SER A 101 15.90 -9.97 -0.15
CA SER A 101 16.09 -9.58 -1.54
C SER A 101 15.63 -10.66 -2.52
N GLY A 102 15.00 -10.25 -3.62
CA GLY A 102 14.50 -11.13 -4.68
C GLY A 102 13.21 -11.89 -4.34
N LEU A 103 12.61 -11.63 -3.17
CA LEU A 103 11.33 -12.23 -2.77
C LEU A 103 10.15 -11.33 -3.15
N LYS A 104 8.98 -11.93 -3.25
CA LYS A 104 7.73 -11.26 -3.60
C LYS A 104 6.72 -11.37 -2.47
N VAL A 105 5.87 -10.35 -2.39
CA VAL A 105 4.71 -10.34 -1.48
C VAL A 105 3.48 -9.94 -2.26
N ALA A 106 2.37 -10.59 -1.99
CA ALA A 106 1.06 -10.21 -2.51
C ALA A 106 0.08 -10.00 -1.35
N MET A 107 -0.90 -9.12 -1.54
CA MET A 107 -1.94 -8.84 -0.57
C MET A 107 -3.28 -8.68 -1.27
N TRP A 108 -4.31 -9.27 -0.70
CA TRP A 108 -5.69 -8.89 -0.95
C TRP A 108 -6.22 -8.10 0.24
N LEU A 109 -7.03 -7.09 -0.04
CA LEU A 109 -7.61 -6.19 0.97
C LEU A 109 -9.09 -5.97 0.67
N ASN A 110 -9.91 -5.96 1.71
CA ASN A 110 -11.29 -5.54 1.69
C ASN A 110 -11.53 -4.48 2.78
N ALA A 111 -11.87 -3.27 2.37
CA ALA A 111 -12.33 -2.20 3.25
C ALA A 111 -13.82 -1.98 2.97
N PRO A 112 -14.72 -2.25 3.95
CA PRO A 112 -16.17 -2.23 3.72
C PRO A 112 -16.74 -0.82 3.50
N GLN A 113 -15.91 0.22 3.68
CA GLN A 113 -16.28 1.63 3.56
C GLN A 113 -15.04 2.49 3.28
N ASN A 114 -15.12 3.81 3.55
CA ASN A 114 -13.96 4.72 3.45
C ASN A 114 -12.76 4.16 4.23
N LEU A 115 -11.57 4.24 3.64
CA LEU A 115 -10.35 3.67 4.21
C LEU A 115 -10.03 4.22 5.61
N LEU A 116 -10.38 5.47 5.90
CA LEU A 116 -10.16 6.08 7.20
C LEU A 116 -11.05 5.53 8.32
N LYS A 117 -12.09 4.77 7.99
CA LYS A 117 -12.97 4.12 8.97
C LYS A 117 -12.48 2.76 9.43
N GLY A 118 -11.46 2.22 8.78
CA GLY A 118 -10.87 0.94 9.16
C GLY A 118 -11.72 -0.28 8.84
N GLN A 119 -11.68 -1.30 9.71
CA GLN A 119 -12.35 -2.59 9.54
C GLN A 119 -11.86 -3.38 8.32
N PHE A 120 -10.56 -3.25 8.00
CA PHE A 120 -9.99 -3.98 6.87
C PHE A 120 -9.85 -5.46 7.20
N GLU A 121 -10.25 -6.27 6.23
CA GLU A 121 -9.90 -7.67 6.13
C GLU A 121 -8.77 -7.82 5.12
N MET A 122 -7.70 -8.51 5.48
CA MET A 122 -6.49 -8.61 4.65
C MET A 122 -5.93 -10.03 4.63
N ALA A 123 -5.56 -10.50 3.43
CA ALA A 123 -4.82 -11.74 3.24
C ALA A 123 -3.44 -11.42 2.67
N VAL A 124 -2.37 -11.90 3.31
CA VAL A 124 -0.98 -11.71 2.89
C VAL A 124 -0.41 -13.02 2.40
N TYR A 125 0.26 -12.98 1.25
CA TYR A 125 0.96 -14.10 0.64
C TYR A 125 2.43 -13.75 0.50
N ILE A 126 3.31 -14.67 0.90
CA ILE A 126 4.76 -14.51 0.84
C ILE A 126 5.31 -15.57 -0.10
N ASP A 127 6.27 -15.19 -0.92
CA ASP A 127 6.95 -16.03 -1.90
C ASP A 127 7.34 -17.39 -1.30
N GLU A 128 6.99 -18.48 -1.96
CA GLU A 128 7.29 -19.84 -1.51
C GLU A 128 8.80 -20.15 -1.42
N ARG A 129 9.64 -19.35 -2.10
CA ARG A 129 11.10 -19.44 -2.05
C ARG A 129 11.67 -18.93 -0.72
N ALA A 130 10.86 -18.23 0.08
CA ALA A 130 11.29 -17.71 1.37
C ALA A 130 11.60 -18.83 2.35
N SER A 131 12.77 -18.77 2.99
CA SER A 131 13.07 -19.58 4.17
C SER A 131 12.11 -19.23 5.32
N ARG A 132 12.06 -20.04 6.35
CA ARG A 132 11.22 -19.79 7.54
C ARG A 132 11.52 -18.43 8.19
N SER A 133 12.79 -18.03 8.27
CA SER A 133 13.20 -16.74 8.83
C SER A 133 12.74 -15.58 7.94
N GLN A 134 12.91 -15.70 6.62
CA GLN A 134 12.45 -14.71 5.65
C GLN A 134 10.91 -14.57 5.65
N PHE A 135 10.19 -15.72 5.69
CA PHE A 135 8.73 -15.71 5.80
C PHE A 135 8.25 -14.94 7.04
N ASN A 136 8.83 -15.25 8.22
CA ASN A 136 8.46 -14.58 9.45
C ASN A 136 8.79 -13.09 9.41
N ALA A 137 9.97 -12.72 8.91
CA ALA A 137 10.42 -11.34 8.77
C ALA A 137 9.48 -10.53 7.86
N LEU A 138 9.14 -11.03 6.68
CA LEU A 138 8.20 -10.38 5.76
C LEU A 138 6.79 -10.32 6.34
N ARG A 139 6.30 -11.38 6.98
CA ARG A 139 5.01 -11.36 7.66
C ARG A 139 4.95 -10.24 8.69
N GLU A 140 5.96 -10.11 9.56
CA GLU A 140 6.02 -9.04 10.56
C GLU A 140 6.06 -7.67 9.92
N ALA A 141 6.85 -7.47 8.86
CA ALA A 141 6.96 -6.21 8.15
C ALA A 141 5.61 -5.80 7.54
N TYR A 142 4.95 -6.68 6.78
CA TYR A 142 3.68 -6.37 6.12
C TYR A 142 2.47 -6.33 7.07
N HIS A 143 2.63 -6.84 8.30
CA HIS A 143 1.68 -6.60 9.40
C HIS A 143 1.98 -5.29 10.15
N GLY A 144 2.98 -4.52 9.73
CA GLY A 144 3.29 -3.18 10.27
C GLY A 144 4.07 -3.17 11.58
N LYS A 145 4.68 -4.30 11.98
CA LYS A 145 5.38 -4.43 13.27
C LYS A 145 6.63 -3.53 13.36
N HIS A 146 7.27 -3.25 12.23
CA HIS A 146 8.48 -2.44 12.17
C HIS A 146 8.21 -0.93 11.98
N GLY A 147 6.95 -0.50 12.00
CA GLY A 147 6.61 0.91 11.79
C GLY A 147 6.84 1.35 10.35
N GLY A 148 7.31 2.60 10.18
CA GLY A 148 7.51 3.18 8.87
C GLY A 148 6.23 3.22 8.03
N HIS A 149 6.37 3.21 6.70
CA HIS A 149 5.22 3.29 5.81
C HIS A 149 4.30 2.05 5.89
N LEU A 150 4.86 0.86 6.06
CA LEU A 150 4.06 -0.36 6.29
C LEU A 150 3.27 -0.29 7.60
N GLY A 151 3.84 0.36 8.64
CA GLY A 151 3.13 0.67 9.88
C GLY A 151 1.95 1.62 9.65
N VAL A 152 2.10 2.63 8.79
CA VAL A 152 1.00 3.54 8.39
C VAL A 152 -0.10 2.77 7.69
N ILE A 153 0.22 1.96 6.68
CA ILE A 153 -0.76 1.11 5.99
C ILE A 153 -1.49 0.21 6.99
N ALA A 154 -0.76 -0.39 7.92
CA ALA A 154 -1.33 -1.22 8.97
C ALA A 154 -2.22 -0.42 9.95
N SER A 155 -1.91 0.85 10.22
CA SER A 155 -2.72 1.71 11.09
C SER A 155 -4.01 2.15 10.41
N LEU A 156 -4.01 2.35 9.09
CA LEU A 156 -5.23 2.59 8.31
C LEU A 156 -6.24 1.46 8.49
N GLY A 157 -5.79 0.21 8.59
CA GLY A 157 -6.64 -0.92 8.87
C GLY A 157 -7.43 -0.82 10.18
N LYS A 158 -6.93 -0.06 11.18
CA LYS A 158 -7.66 0.23 12.42
C LYS A 158 -8.70 1.34 12.26
N GLY A 159 -8.48 2.27 11.30
CA GLY A 159 -9.29 3.47 11.11
C GLY A 159 -9.14 4.50 12.24
N ALA A 160 -9.73 5.69 12.02
CA ALA A 160 -9.69 6.80 12.96
C ALA A 160 -10.42 6.51 14.30
N GLU A 161 -11.32 5.55 14.31
CA GLU A 161 -12.11 5.14 15.49
C GLU A 161 -11.48 3.96 16.24
N GLY A 162 -10.27 3.52 15.85
CA GLY A 162 -9.59 2.39 16.48
C GLY A 162 -10.23 1.03 16.20
N ALA A 163 -11.06 0.91 15.16
CA ALA A 163 -11.64 -0.36 14.75
C ALA A 163 -10.56 -1.42 14.51
N PRO A 164 -10.76 -2.67 14.92
CA PRO A 164 -9.77 -3.72 14.72
C PRO A 164 -9.62 -4.03 13.23
N ARG A 165 -8.37 -4.21 12.79
CA ARG A 165 -8.10 -4.84 11.49
C ARG A 165 -8.10 -6.36 11.65
N GLU A 166 -8.53 -7.05 10.62
CA GLU A 166 -8.46 -8.49 10.56
C GLU A 166 -7.43 -8.95 9.52
N TYR A 167 -6.38 -9.61 9.99
CA TYR A 167 -5.47 -10.35 9.14
C TYR A 167 -5.89 -11.81 9.08
N LEU A 168 -6.24 -12.25 7.90
CA LEU A 168 -6.39 -13.67 7.61
C LEU A 168 -5.03 -14.37 7.71
N PRO A 169 -4.99 -15.70 7.94
CA PRO A 169 -3.74 -16.42 8.03
C PRO A 169 -2.83 -16.16 6.84
N THR A 170 -1.61 -15.66 7.10
CA THR A 170 -0.59 -15.46 6.06
C THR A 170 -0.15 -16.80 5.48
N LYS A 171 -0.10 -16.91 4.16
CA LYS A 171 0.27 -18.14 3.45
C LYS A 171 1.55 -17.97 2.64
N SER A 172 2.29 -19.05 2.48
CA SER A 172 3.35 -19.17 1.47
C SER A 172 2.72 -19.51 0.12
N ALA A 173 3.18 -18.86 -0.97
CA ALA A 173 2.61 -19.07 -2.29
C ALA A 173 3.64 -18.85 -3.40
N LYS A 174 3.44 -19.53 -4.54
CA LYS A 174 4.19 -19.28 -5.78
C LYS A 174 3.68 -17.98 -6.42
N ILE A 175 4.35 -16.87 -6.14
CA ILE A 175 3.99 -15.55 -6.65
C ILE A 175 4.69 -15.28 -7.98
N GLN A 176 3.92 -15.14 -9.05
CA GLN A 176 4.40 -14.78 -10.37
C GLN A 176 4.07 -13.31 -10.63
N MET A 177 5.07 -12.49 -10.94
CA MET A 177 4.88 -11.08 -11.27
C MET A 177 5.60 -10.72 -12.56
N THR A 178 4.89 -10.04 -13.45
CA THR A 178 5.43 -9.45 -14.67
C THR A 178 5.13 -7.96 -14.65
N GLN A 179 6.17 -7.14 -14.77
CA GLN A 179 6.06 -5.69 -14.66
C GLN A 179 6.54 -4.97 -15.93
N HIS A 180 6.24 -5.53 -17.09
CA HIS A 180 6.61 -4.91 -18.38
C HIS A 180 5.54 -3.92 -18.82
N SER A 181 5.92 -2.64 -18.94
CA SER A 181 5.06 -1.63 -19.54
C SER A 181 4.68 -2.04 -20.99
N PRO A 182 3.41 -1.86 -21.42
CA PRO A 182 2.31 -1.21 -20.67
C PRO A 182 1.54 -2.15 -19.75
N ASN A 183 1.81 -3.45 -19.76
CA ASN A 183 1.02 -4.47 -19.05
C ASN A 183 1.71 -4.95 -17.80
N ARG A 184 0.93 -5.24 -16.76
CA ARG A 184 1.39 -5.86 -15.52
C ARG A 184 0.51 -7.03 -15.16
N HIS A 185 1.11 -8.07 -14.61
CA HIS A 185 0.40 -9.28 -14.24
C HIS A 185 0.96 -9.83 -12.92
N LEU A 186 0.09 -10.06 -11.96
CA LEU A 186 0.33 -10.79 -10.71
C LEU A 186 -0.55 -12.03 -10.71
N LEU A 187 0.05 -13.18 -10.44
CA LEU A 187 -0.67 -14.45 -10.39
C LEU A 187 -0.17 -15.29 -9.20
N ILE A 188 -1.11 -15.76 -8.40
CA ILE A 188 -0.99 -16.93 -7.53
C ILE A 188 -2.06 -17.91 -8.01
N GLU A 189 -1.63 -18.99 -8.66
CA GLU A 189 -2.53 -19.95 -9.32
C GLU A 189 -3.59 -20.49 -8.36
N GLY A 190 -4.85 -20.42 -8.76
CA GLY A 190 -5.99 -20.86 -7.95
C GLY A 190 -6.37 -19.94 -6.80
N VAL A 191 -5.64 -18.83 -6.57
CA VAL A 191 -5.84 -17.91 -5.44
C VAL A 191 -6.15 -16.50 -5.90
N LEU A 192 -5.25 -15.86 -6.62
CA LEU A 192 -5.47 -14.50 -7.12
C LEU A 192 -4.83 -14.26 -8.48
N GLU A 193 -5.47 -13.40 -9.24
CA GLU A 193 -4.94 -12.85 -10.47
C GLU A 193 -5.24 -11.36 -10.55
N ASN A 194 -4.25 -10.56 -10.95
CA ASN A 194 -4.40 -9.13 -11.20
C ASN A 194 -3.66 -8.75 -12.49
N LYS A 195 -4.43 -8.42 -13.52
CA LYS A 195 -3.93 -7.92 -14.81
C LYS A 195 -4.27 -6.46 -14.97
N MET A 196 -3.30 -5.67 -15.37
CA MET A 196 -3.49 -4.24 -15.56
C MET A 196 -2.87 -3.76 -16.86
N GLU A 197 -3.51 -2.76 -17.44
CA GLU A 197 -3.07 -2.05 -18.63
C GLU A 197 -2.85 -0.57 -18.30
N GLN A 198 -1.67 -0.05 -18.64
CA GLN A 198 -1.29 1.33 -18.40
C GLN A 198 -2.12 2.28 -19.25
N LEU A 199 -2.60 3.37 -18.65
CA LEU A 199 -3.31 4.41 -19.39
C LEU A 199 -2.33 5.36 -20.08
N GLY A 200 -2.58 5.57 -21.38
CA GLY A 200 -1.89 6.57 -22.19
C GLY A 200 -2.57 7.93 -22.07
N GLY A 201 -1.76 8.97 -21.84
CA GLY A 201 -2.21 10.37 -21.96
C GLY A 201 -2.30 10.81 -23.42
N ALA A 202 -2.73 12.06 -23.64
CA ALA A 202 -2.90 12.65 -24.98
C ALA A 202 -1.63 12.65 -25.84
N SER A 203 -0.45 12.63 -25.21
CA SER A 203 0.85 12.55 -25.90
C SER A 203 1.35 11.11 -26.12
N GLY A 204 0.55 10.10 -25.75
CA GLY A 204 0.96 8.68 -25.74
C GLY A 204 1.86 8.27 -24.56
N ARG A 205 2.28 9.23 -23.73
CA ARG A 205 3.04 8.94 -22.49
C ARG A 205 2.09 8.43 -21.40
N PRO A 206 2.60 7.67 -20.40
CA PRO A 206 1.80 7.25 -19.26
C PRO A 206 1.11 8.42 -18.55
N VAL A 207 -0.10 8.21 -18.05
CA VAL A 207 -0.72 9.10 -17.07
C VAL A 207 -0.04 8.87 -15.73
N VAL A 208 0.45 9.95 -15.09
CA VAL A 208 1.20 9.88 -13.84
C VAL A 208 0.61 10.87 -12.83
N LEU A 209 0.45 10.42 -11.59
CA LEU A 209 0.02 11.24 -10.46
C LEU A 209 1.19 11.50 -9.53
N HIS A 210 1.26 12.72 -9.01
CA HIS A 210 2.28 13.17 -8.08
C HIS A 210 1.64 13.63 -6.76
N ASP A 211 2.35 13.46 -5.66
CA ASP A 211 2.07 14.06 -4.35
C ASP A 211 0.64 13.86 -3.85
N MET A 212 0.15 12.63 -3.91
CA MET A 212 -1.19 12.29 -3.43
C MET A 212 -1.21 12.19 -1.90
N PRO A 213 -2.29 12.65 -1.22
CA PRO A 213 -2.45 12.53 0.23
C PRO A 213 -2.37 11.09 0.75
N LEU A 214 -2.84 10.12 -0.03
CA LEU A 214 -2.70 8.69 0.25
C LEU A 214 -1.93 8.03 -0.89
N ALA A 215 -0.79 7.43 -0.57
CA ALA A 215 0.01 6.67 -1.51
C ALA A 215 0.50 5.38 -0.86
N VAL A 216 0.52 4.28 -1.61
CA VAL A 216 1.12 3.00 -1.14
C VAL A 216 2.64 3.06 -1.20
N ALA A 217 3.21 3.85 -2.11
CA ALA A 217 4.64 3.96 -2.33
C ALA A 217 5.16 5.42 -2.34
N PRO A 218 4.97 6.21 -1.26
CA PRO A 218 5.55 7.54 -1.19
C PRO A 218 7.09 7.46 -1.14
N PRO A 219 7.83 8.47 -1.63
CA PRO A 219 7.35 9.69 -2.28
C PRO A 219 7.25 9.58 -3.82
N PHE A 220 7.22 8.37 -4.37
CA PHE A 220 7.28 8.18 -5.81
C PHE A 220 5.96 8.55 -6.49
N PRO A 221 6.04 9.13 -7.69
CA PRO A 221 4.87 9.29 -8.54
C PRO A 221 4.33 7.91 -8.94
N VAL A 222 3.02 7.80 -9.14
CA VAL A 222 2.40 6.56 -9.57
C VAL A 222 1.91 6.65 -11.01
N THR A 223 2.17 5.61 -11.77
CA THR A 223 1.60 5.43 -13.11
C THR A 223 0.20 4.87 -12.98
N VAL A 224 -0.76 5.52 -13.65
CA VAL A 224 -2.17 5.12 -13.66
C VAL A 224 -2.38 4.02 -14.69
N SER A 225 -3.14 3.03 -14.30
CA SER A 225 -3.51 1.86 -15.08
C SER A 225 -5.00 1.53 -14.87
N ARG A 226 -5.49 0.58 -15.64
CA ARG A 226 -6.82 0.00 -15.48
C ARG A 226 -6.71 -1.51 -15.29
N ALA A 227 -7.46 -2.07 -14.37
CA ALA A 227 -7.54 -3.51 -14.20
C ALA A 227 -8.31 -4.13 -15.37
N SER A 228 -7.66 -4.93 -16.20
CA SER A 228 -8.34 -5.72 -17.23
C SER A 228 -8.90 -7.02 -16.66
N LYS A 229 -8.36 -7.49 -15.52
CA LYS A 229 -8.89 -8.61 -14.74
C LYS A 229 -8.34 -8.58 -13.33
N ALA A 230 -9.20 -8.72 -12.34
CA ALA A 230 -8.80 -8.95 -10.95
C ALA A 230 -9.71 -10.00 -10.33
N THR A 231 -9.11 -11.06 -9.75
CA THR A 231 -9.83 -12.16 -9.08
C THR A 231 -9.12 -12.54 -7.81
N PHE A 232 -9.89 -12.88 -6.79
CA PHE A 232 -9.40 -13.45 -5.53
C PHE A 232 -10.34 -14.57 -5.08
N THR A 233 -9.77 -15.72 -4.75
CA THR A 233 -10.51 -16.87 -4.21
C THR A 233 -9.65 -17.60 -3.20
N ASP A 234 -9.84 -17.29 -1.93
CA ASP A 234 -9.20 -17.97 -0.81
C ASP A 234 -9.93 -17.64 0.51
N HIS A 235 -9.60 -18.33 1.59
CA HIS A 235 -10.19 -18.14 2.92
C HIS A 235 -11.73 -18.19 2.94
N GLY A 236 -12.35 -18.88 1.99
CA GLY A 236 -13.81 -18.91 1.83
C GLY A 236 -14.41 -17.65 1.19
N ILE A 237 -13.56 -16.75 0.66
CA ILE A 237 -13.93 -15.49 0.04
C ILE A 237 -13.68 -15.58 -1.46
N THR A 238 -14.62 -15.07 -2.27
CA THR A 238 -14.45 -14.94 -3.72
C THR A 238 -14.87 -13.55 -4.16
N HIS A 239 -13.94 -12.84 -4.83
CA HIS A 239 -14.19 -11.54 -5.42
C HIS A 239 -13.59 -11.45 -6.83
N SER A 240 -14.25 -10.66 -7.70
CA SER A 240 -13.71 -10.34 -9.03
C SER A 240 -14.15 -8.95 -9.47
N TRP A 241 -13.32 -8.28 -10.26
CA TRP A 241 -13.67 -7.02 -10.91
C TRP A 241 -12.86 -6.82 -12.19
N GLU A 242 -13.38 -5.99 -13.07
CA GLU A 242 -12.76 -5.51 -14.29
C GLU A 242 -12.97 -3.99 -14.40
N GLY A 243 -12.12 -3.31 -15.15
CA GLY A 243 -12.24 -1.87 -15.39
C GLY A 243 -11.94 -0.97 -14.20
N GLY A 244 -11.55 -1.53 -13.05
CA GLY A 244 -11.19 -0.79 -11.86
C GLY A 244 -9.88 -0.01 -11.99
N ASN A 245 -9.58 0.82 -10.99
CA ASN A 245 -8.35 1.59 -10.98
C ASN A 245 -7.11 0.68 -10.78
N GLY A 246 -6.02 1.03 -11.43
CA GLY A 246 -4.73 0.40 -11.24
C GLY A 246 -3.62 1.44 -11.06
N LEU A 247 -2.64 1.13 -10.22
CA LEU A 247 -1.49 1.97 -9.93
C LEU A 247 -0.22 1.15 -9.93
N SER A 248 0.90 1.77 -10.30
CA SER A 248 2.22 1.15 -10.18
C SER A 248 3.31 2.19 -9.99
N SER A 249 4.37 1.80 -9.24
CA SER A 249 5.46 2.71 -8.90
C SER A 249 6.67 1.90 -8.41
N PRO A 250 7.88 2.44 -8.41
CA PRO A 250 8.91 2.02 -7.47
C PRO A 250 8.45 2.21 -6.03
N PHE A 251 9.06 1.52 -5.09
CA PHE A 251 8.85 1.76 -3.66
C PHE A 251 10.16 1.69 -2.88
N VAL A 252 10.21 2.41 -1.76
CA VAL A 252 11.21 2.28 -0.69
C VAL A 252 10.47 2.34 0.64
N TYR A 253 10.58 1.29 1.43
CA TYR A 253 10.05 1.23 2.78
C TYR A 253 11.20 1.10 3.77
N MET A 254 11.13 1.89 4.83
CA MET A 254 12.07 1.86 5.95
C MET A 254 11.27 1.82 7.24
N ASP A 255 11.88 1.31 8.32
CA ASP A 255 11.34 1.47 9.67
C ASP A 255 11.23 2.94 10.04
N GLY A 256 10.51 3.23 11.16
CA GLY A 256 10.31 4.59 11.61
C GLY A 256 11.58 5.35 12.01
N GLY A 257 12.71 4.65 12.19
CA GLY A 257 13.96 5.21 12.71
C GLY A 257 13.83 5.79 14.12
N ALA A 258 14.92 5.94 14.84
CA ALA A 258 14.95 6.48 16.21
C ALA A 258 14.46 7.96 16.32
N LYS A 259 14.23 8.64 15.19
CA LYS A 259 13.72 10.02 15.17
C LYS A 259 12.18 10.11 15.14
N GLN A 260 11.47 9.01 14.97
CA GLN A 260 10.00 9.00 14.93
C GLN A 260 9.37 8.83 16.33
N GLU A 261 10.14 8.45 17.34
CA GLU A 261 9.67 8.40 18.75
C GLU A 261 9.43 9.78 19.38
N ALA A 262 9.83 10.88 18.73
CA ALA A 262 9.73 12.23 19.28
C ALA A 262 8.48 13.02 18.82
N ILE A 263 7.50 12.37 18.22
CA ILE A 263 6.22 13.01 17.88
C ILE A 263 5.09 12.32 18.63
N GLU A 264 5.15 12.43 19.96
CA GLU A 264 3.93 12.37 20.77
C GLU A 264 3.20 13.71 20.64
N VAL A 265 1.93 13.62 20.26
CA VAL A 265 0.99 14.74 20.22
C VAL A 265 0.26 14.81 21.55
#